data_10284f192bfd613835a4ffb021f19e31
#
_entry.id   10284f192bfd613835a4ffb021f19e31
#
_cell.length_a   1.000
_cell.length_b   1.000
_cell.length_c   1.000
_cell.angle_alpha   90.00
_cell.angle_beta   90.00
_cell.angle_gamma   90.00
#
_symmetry.space_group_name_H-M   'P 1'
#
loop_
_entity.id
_entity.type
_entity.pdbx_description
1 polymer ?
#
loop_
_entity_poly.entity_id
_entity_poly.type
_entity_poly.pdbx_seq_one_letter_code
_entity_poly.pdbx_strand_id
1 'polypeptide(L)'
;MSRLVVVSNRIAIPDGSKSAGGLAVGILDALKNTSGLWFGWNGEISEISGEEEDDLNLMEDDGITYASVPLNQNDYDLYYCQFSNAVLWPALHYRIDLVDFQREAWDGYCRVNDMLAKRLQPLIKADDILWIHDYHLLPF
;
A
#
# COMPACT_ATOMS: atom_id res chain seq x y z
N MET A 1 5.79 0.70 24.79
CA MET A 1 4.71 -0.04 24.08
C MET A 1 5.03 0.01 22.60
N SER A 2 5.02 -1.12 21.93
CA SER A 2 5.34 -1.21 20.50
C SER A 2 4.27 -0.49 19.67
N ARG A 3 4.70 0.30 18.70
CA ARG A 3 3.80 0.98 17.77
C ARG A 3 3.39 0.00 16.67
N LEU A 4 2.12 0.01 16.26
CA LEU A 4 1.64 -0.74 15.12
C LEU A 4 1.86 0.06 13.84
N VAL A 5 2.49 -0.55 12.85
CA VAL A 5 2.68 -0.01 11.50
C VAL A 5 1.91 -0.89 10.52
N VAL A 6 0.83 -0.38 9.97
CA VAL A 6 0.03 -1.09 8.96
C VAL A 6 0.48 -0.67 7.57
N VAL A 7 0.72 -1.65 6.71
CA VAL A 7 1.06 -1.44 5.30
C VAL A 7 -0.03 -2.08 4.45
N SER A 8 -0.66 -1.30 3.60
CA SER A 8 -1.69 -1.79 2.67
C SER A 8 -1.51 -1.18 1.30
N ASN A 9 -2.07 -1.82 0.26
CA ASN A 9 -2.02 -1.29 -1.09
C ASN A 9 -2.56 0.15 -1.15
N ARG A 10 -3.72 0.38 -0.54
CA ARG A 10 -4.35 1.71 -0.49
C ARG A 10 -4.72 2.06 0.93
N ILE A 11 -4.46 3.30 1.33
CA ILE A 11 -4.90 3.85 2.62
C ILE A 11 -6.15 4.71 2.45
N ALA A 12 -6.95 4.80 3.51
CA ALA A 12 -8.08 5.70 3.59
C ALA A 12 -7.69 6.94 4.41
N ILE A 13 -7.35 8.02 3.71
CA ILE A 13 -7.04 9.30 4.36
C ILE A 13 -8.36 9.94 4.80
N PRO A 14 -8.47 10.45 6.03
CA PRO A 14 -9.68 11.12 6.50
C PRO A 14 -9.83 12.48 5.81
N ASP A 15 -10.56 12.51 4.70
CA ASP A 15 -10.90 13.72 3.94
C ASP A 15 -12.34 14.22 4.16
N GLY A 16 -13.06 13.57 5.07
CA GLY A 16 -14.46 13.89 5.40
C GLY A 16 -15.49 13.47 4.35
N SER A 17 -15.09 12.85 3.23
CA SER A 17 -15.97 12.67 2.07
C SER A 17 -16.41 11.24 1.78
N LYS A 18 -15.86 10.20 2.40
CA LYS A 18 -16.22 8.80 2.06
C LYS A 18 -16.27 7.88 3.26
N SER A 19 -17.31 7.06 3.32
CA SER A 19 -17.40 5.89 4.19
C SER A 19 -16.24 4.93 3.90
N ALA A 20 -15.42 4.67 4.90
CA ALA A 20 -14.37 3.67 4.81
C ALA A 20 -14.99 2.27 4.65
N GLY A 21 -14.43 1.44 3.76
CA GLY A 21 -14.81 0.02 3.66
C GLY A 21 -14.49 -0.75 4.94
N GLY A 22 -15.04 -1.96 5.10
CA GLY A 22 -14.89 -2.75 6.31
C GLY A 22 -13.45 -2.99 6.78
N LEU A 23 -12.52 -3.19 5.84
CA LEU A 23 -11.09 -3.33 6.15
C LEU A 23 -10.53 -2.04 6.76
N ALA A 24 -10.85 -0.90 6.20
CA ALA A 24 -10.37 0.39 6.68
C ALA A 24 -10.89 0.70 8.11
N VAL A 25 -12.13 0.34 8.41
CA VAL A 25 -12.70 0.49 9.77
C VAL A 25 -11.94 -0.36 10.78
N GLY A 26 -11.67 -1.64 10.45
CA GLY A 26 -10.91 -2.53 11.34
C GLY A 26 -9.47 -2.07 11.58
N ILE A 27 -8.80 -1.55 10.54
CA ILE A 27 -7.45 -0.98 10.66
C ILE A 27 -7.46 0.27 11.55
N LEU A 28 -8.41 1.19 11.34
CA LEU A 28 -8.53 2.40 12.14
C LEU A 28 -8.74 2.09 13.62
N ASP A 29 -9.60 1.13 13.96
CA ASP A 29 -9.81 0.72 15.33
C ASP A 29 -8.56 0.15 15.99
N ALA A 30 -7.77 -0.63 15.26
CA ALA A 30 -6.50 -1.15 15.75
C ALA A 30 -5.45 -0.04 15.96
N LEU A 31 -5.37 0.92 15.05
CA LEU A 31 -4.39 2.01 15.09
C LEU A 31 -4.68 3.04 16.17
N LYS A 32 -5.95 3.38 16.42
CA LYS A 32 -6.35 4.33 17.46
C LYS A 32 -5.81 3.99 18.85
N ASN A 33 -5.76 2.70 19.16
CA ASN A 33 -5.30 2.22 20.48
C ASN A 33 -3.76 2.22 20.62
N THR A 34 -3.00 2.38 19.55
CA THR A 34 -1.54 2.24 19.54
C THR A 34 -0.78 3.48 19.07
N SER A 35 -1.50 4.57 18.73
CA SER A 35 -0.90 5.74 18.05
C SER A 35 -0.03 5.30 16.87
N GLY A 36 -0.60 4.45 16.02
CA GLY A 36 0.12 3.73 14.98
C GLY A 36 0.36 4.56 13.71
N LEU A 37 0.98 3.90 12.73
CA LEU A 37 1.22 4.45 11.40
C LEU A 37 0.54 3.59 10.36
N TRP A 38 -0.13 4.23 9.40
CA TRP A 38 -0.72 3.57 8.23
C TRP A 38 -0.05 4.06 6.96
N PHE A 39 0.61 3.14 6.25
CA PHE A 39 1.37 3.42 5.04
C PHE A 39 0.76 2.74 3.81
N GLY A 40 0.74 3.44 2.69
CA GLY A 40 0.33 2.89 1.40
C GLY A 40 0.10 3.94 0.33
N TRP A 41 -0.51 3.51 -0.78
CA TRP A 41 -0.90 4.38 -1.87
C TRP A 41 -2.10 5.26 -1.48
N ASN A 42 -2.04 6.54 -1.86
CA ASN A 42 -3.13 7.50 -1.57
C ASN A 42 -4.31 7.45 -2.56
N GLY A 43 -4.21 6.64 -3.61
CA GLY A 43 -5.22 6.54 -4.66
C GLY A 43 -5.03 7.53 -5.81
N GLU A 44 -4.01 8.37 -5.76
CA GLU A 44 -3.72 9.35 -6.81
C GLU A 44 -2.73 8.81 -7.84
N ILE A 45 -2.93 9.18 -9.09
CA ILE A 45 -2.00 8.93 -10.18
C ILE A 45 -1.20 10.23 -10.43
N SER A 46 0.11 10.12 -10.22
CA SER A 46 1.06 11.22 -10.46
C SER A 46 1.64 11.13 -11.88
N GLU A 47 1.85 12.26 -12.50
CA GLU A 47 2.59 12.34 -13.78
C GLU A 47 4.11 12.21 -13.59
N ILE A 48 4.59 12.35 -12.34
CA ILE A 48 6.01 12.28 -11.98
C ILE A 48 6.37 10.81 -11.73
N SER A 49 7.46 10.35 -12.30
CA SER A 49 7.99 9.00 -12.02
C SER A 49 8.45 8.92 -10.57
N GLY A 50 8.00 7.90 -9.84
CA GLY A 50 8.20 7.72 -8.40
C GLY A 50 9.66 7.48 -7.94
N GLU A 51 10.63 8.09 -8.61
CA GLU A 51 12.05 8.09 -8.21
C GLU A 51 12.43 9.32 -7.37
N GLU A 52 11.55 10.32 -7.25
CA GLU A 52 11.80 11.48 -6.42
C GLU A 52 11.44 11.18 -4.95
N GLU A 53 12.41 11.32 -4.07
CA GLU A 53 12.29 11.05 -2.62
C GLU A 53 11.25 11.94 -1.91
N ASP A 54 10.74 12.97 -2.57
CA ASP A 54 9.80 13.96 -2.00
C ASP A 54 8.31 13.59 -2.12
N ASP A 55 7.98 12.41 -2.66
CA ASP A 55 6.58 11.99 -2.89
C ASP A 55 5.85 11.51 -1.63
N LEU A 56 6.53 11.37 -0.52
CA LEU A 56 5.95 10.88 0.73
C LEU A 56 5.15 11.99 1.43
N ASN A 57 3.83 11.78 1.52
CA ASN A 57 2.94 12.66 2.27
C ASN A 57 2.68 12.11 3.67
N LEU A 58 2.90 12.95 4.67
CA LEU A 58 2.61 12.64 6.08
C LEU A 58 1.46 13.52 6.57
N MET A 59 0.48 12.88 7.20
CA MET A 59 -0.64 13.56 7.86
C MET A 59 -0.91 12.90 9.20
N GLU A 60 -1.23 13.69 10.22
CA GLU A 60 -1.66 13.17 11.53
C GLU A 60 -3.12 13.53 11.75
N ASP A 61 -3.90 12.53 12.14
CA ASP A 61 -5.29 12.70 12.54
C ASP A 61 -5.67 11.67 13.60
N ASP A 62 -6.36 12.11 14.65
CA ASP A 62 -6.84 11.28 15.77
C ASP A 62 -5.77 10.33 16.37
N GLY A 63 -4.51 10.82 16.44
CA GLY A 63 -3.37 10.06 16.96
C GLY A 63 -2.79 9.01 16.02
N ILE A 64 -3.25 8.95 14.77
CA ILE A 64 -2.74 8.07 13.72
C ILE A 64 -1.91 8.90 12.74
N THR A 65 -0.71 8.39 12.40
CA THR A 65 0.10 8.94 11.31
C THR A 65 -0.26 8.23 10.01
N TYR A 66 -0.73 8.98 9.03
CA TYR A 66 -0.96 8.50 7.66
C TYR A 66 0.23 8.85 6.80
N ALA A 67 0.89 7.85 6.25
CA ALA A 67 2.02 8.02 5.35
C ALA A 67 1.63 7.48 3.97
N SER A 68 1.59 8.33 2.97
CA SER A 68 1.09 7.95 1.65
C SER A 68 2.00 8.39 0.53
N VAL A 69 1.98 7.61 -0.55
CA VAL A 69 2.69 7.89 -1.79
C VAL A 69 1.71 7.80 -2.96
N PRO A 70 1.85 8.65 -4.00
CA PRO A 70 1.16 8.45 -5.27
C PRO A 70 1.84 7.35 -6.08
N LEU A 71 1.14 6.81 -7.08
CA LEU A 71 1.72 5.97 -8.12
C LEU A 71 1.67 6.70 -9.45
N ASN A 72 2.63 6.47 -10.34
CA ASN A 72 2.48 6.88 -11.73
C ASN A 72 1.58 5.91 -12.49
N GLN A 73 1.10 6.29 -13.66
CA GLN A 73 0.18 5.46 -14.43
C GLN A 73 0.78 4.10 -14.80
N ASN A 74 2.03 4.06 -15.20
CA ASN A 74 2.70 2.81 -15.58
C ASN A 74 2.84 1.85 -14.38
N ASP A 75 3.21 2.36 -13.22
CA ASP A 75 3.31 1.56 -11.99
C ASP A 75 1.94 1.04 -11.54
N TYR A 76 0.90 1.86 -11.61
CA TYR A 76 -0.47 1.44 -11.34
C TYR A 76 -0.91 0.32 -12.28
N ASP A 77 -0.66 0.47 -13.57
CA ASP A 77 -1.06 -0.53 -14.58
C ASP A 77 -0.31 -1.86 -14.37
N LEU A 78 1.00 -1.84 -14.20
CA LEU A 78 1.80 -3.06 -14.08
C LEU A 78 1.61 -3.76 -12.73
N TYR A 79 1.72 -3.01 -11.63
CA TYR A 79 1.66 -3.53 -10.28
C TYR A 79 0.25 -3.96 -9.88
N TYR A 80 -0.72 -3.05 -10.06
CA TYR A 80 -2.08 -3.25 -9.58
C TYR A 80 -2.98 -3.97 -10.60
N CYS A 81 -3.13 -3.41 -11.80
CA CYS A 81 -4.06 -3.96 -12.79
C CYS A 81 -3.57 -5.29 -13.37
N GLN A 82 -2.32 -5.33 -13.84
CA GLN A 82 -1.82 -6.46 -14.63
C GLN A 82 -1.27 -7.59 -13.76
N PHE A 83 -0.54 -7.32 -12.68
CA PHE A 83 -0.02 -8.41 -11.87
C PHE A 83 -0.94 -8.75 -10.70
N SER A 84 -1.26 -7.82 -9.83
CA SER A 84 -2.11 -8.12 -8.67
C SER A 84 -3.48 -8.65 -9.09
N ASN A 85 -4.17 -7.98 -10.00
CA ASN A 85 -5.55 -8.32 -10.35
C ASN A 85 -5.68 -9.32 -11.51
N ALA A 86 -4.75 -9.38 -12.45
CA ALA A 86 -4.82 -10.31 -13.58
C ALA A 86 -4.01 -11.61 -13.38
N VAL A 87 -3.15 -11.68 -12.38
CA VAL A 87 -2.37 -12.89 -12.05
C VAL A 87 -2.70 -13.42 -10.66
N LEU A 88 -2.41 -12.64 -9.61
CA LEU A 88 -2.54 -13.13 -8.23
C LEU A 88 -4.00 -13.32 -7.81
N TRP A 89 -4.87 -12.37 -8.10
CA TRP A 89 -6.28 -12.48 -7.74
C TRP A 89 -6.95 -13.74 -8.29
N PRO A 90 -6.92 -14.01 -9.61
CA PRO A 90 -7.51 -15.26 -10.12
C PRO A 90 -6.79 -16.51 -9.61
N ALA A 91 -5.46 -16.50 -9.49
CA ALA A 91 -4.72 -17.65 -8.99
C ALA A 91 -5.11 -18.01 -7.55
N LEU A 92 -5.24 -17.02 -6.67
CA LEU A 92 -5.65 -17.21 -5.27
C LEU A 92 -7.13 -17.61 -5.11
N HIS A 93 -7.94 -17.45 -6.16
CA HIS A 93 -9.36 -17.83 -6.20
C HIS A 93 -9.63 -19.07 -7.06
N TYR A 94 -8.62 -19.91 -7.27
CA TYR A 94 -8.72 -21.16 -8.04
C TYR A 94 -9.15 -21.00 -9.52
N ARG A 95 -8.93 -19.81 -10.09
CA ARG A 95 -9.26 -19.49 -11.47
C ARG A 95 -7.98 -19.33 -12.31
N ILE A 96 -7.19 -20.41 -12.36
CA ILE A 96 -5.96 -20.47 -13.18
C ILE A 96 -6.24 -20.21 -14.66
N ASP A 97 -7.44 -20.53 -15.15
CA ASP A 97 -7.91 -20.24 -16.50
C ASP A 97 -7.97 -18.75 -16.84
N LEU A 98 -8.04 -17.87 -15.83
CA LEU A 98 -8.08 -16.41 -16.00
C LEU A 98 -6.73 -15.72 -15.77
N VAL A 99 -5.70 -16.47 -15.41
CA VAL A 99 -4.36 -15.88 -15.18
C VAL A 99 -3.76 -15.41 -16.50
N ASP A 100 -3.46 -14.12 -16.56
CA ASP A 100 -2.78 -13.48 -17.70
C ASP A 100 -1.40 -12.98 -17.26
N PHE A 101 -0.42 -13.87 -17.30
CA PHE A 101 0.94 -13.57 -16.87
C PHE A 101 1.74 -12.85 -17.96
N GLN A 102 2.23 -11.65 -17.61
CA GLN A 102 3.18 -10.88 -18.42
C GLN A 102 4.45 -10.62 -17.61
N ARG A 103 5.61 -10.90 -18.17
CA ARG A 103 6.89 -10.69 -17.50
C ARG A 103 7.09 -9.24 -17.04
N GLU A 104 6.70 -8.31 -17.88
CA GLU A 104 6.78 -6.87 -17.58
C GLU A 104 5.93 -6.49 -16.36
N ALA A 105 4.74 -7.09 -16.23
CA ALA A 105 3.89 -6.88 -15.06
C ALA A 105 4.52 -7.41 -13.76
N TRP A 106 5.17 -8.56 -13.81
CA TRP A 106 5.95 -9.09 -12.69
C TRP A 106 7.10 -8.15 -12.28
N ASP A 107 7.86 -7.68 -13.25
CA ASP A 107 8.98 -6.78 -13.00
C ASP A 107 8.48 -5.45 -12.40
N GLY A 108 7.36 -4.92 -12.89
CA GLY A 108 6.69 -3.73 -12.32
C GLY A 108 6.16 -3.96 -10.90
N TYR A 109 5.57 -5.12 -10.65
CA TYR A 109 5.09 -5.52 -9.33
C TYR A 109 6.24 -5.56 -8.29
N CYS A 110 7.36 -6.18 -8.64
CA CYS A 110 8.53 -6.20 -7.78
C CYS A 110 9.12 -4.81 -7.54
N ARG A 111 9.22 -3.99 -8.60
CA ARG A 111 9.77 -2.64 -8.52
C ARG A 111 8.93 -1.73 -7.62
N VAL A 112 7.60 -1.77 -7.74
CA VAL A 112 6.70 -0.97 -6.90
C VAL A 112 6.80 -1.40 -5.44
N ASN A 113 6.85 -2.70 -5.15
CA ASN A 113 7.04 -3.19 -3.79
C ASN A 113 8.37 -2.74 -3.19
N ASP A 114 9.46 -2.79 -3.95
CA ASP A 114 10.77 -2.29 -3.51
C ASP A 114 10.75 -0.77 -3.25
N MET A 115 10.12 -0.02 -4.12
CA MET A 115 9.92 1.43 -3.94
C MET A 115 9.13 1.74 -2.67
N LEU A 116 7.99 1.07 -2.45
CA LEU A 116 7.18 1.27 -1.25
C LEU A 116 7.96 0.92 0.03
N ALA A 117 8.72 -0.18 0.04
CA ALA A 117 9.55 -0.57 1.16
C ALA A 117 10.62 0.48 1.49
N LYS A 118 11.28 1.01 0.47
CA LYS A 118 12.28 2.08 0.62
C LYS A 118 11.66 3.38 1.18
N ARG A 119 10.43 3.72 0.78
CA ARG A 119 9.71 4.90 1.31
C ARG A 119 9.32 4.72 2.77
N LEU A 120 8.93 3.52 3.18
CA LEU A 120 8.55 3.23 4.56
C LEU A 120 9.76 3.15 5.49
N GLN A 121 10.89 2.64 5.02
CA GLN A 121 12.07 2.35 5.84
C GLN A 121 12.51 3.49 6.78
N PRO A 122 12.56 4.77 6.37
CA PRO A 122 12.94 5.86 7.26
C PRO A 122 11.96 6.13 8.40
N LEU A 123 10.73 5.65 8.29
CA LEU A 123 9.66 5.88 9.26
C LEU A 123 9.57 4.79 10.33
N ILE A 124 10.27 3.66 10.12
CA ILE A 124 10.21 2.48 11.02
C ILE A 124 11.17 2.67 12.20
N LYS A 125 10.72 2.23 13.37
CA LYS A 125 11.51 2.16 14.60
C LYS A 125 11.79 0.70 14.96
N ALA A 126 12.84 0.48 15.78
CA ALA A 126 13.34 -0.86 16.09
C ALA A 126 12.32 -1.80 16.78
N ASP A 127 11.38 -1.24 17.52
CA ASP A 127 10.34 -1.97 18.26
C ASP A 127 8.94 -1.86 17.64
N ASP A 128 8.84 -1.38 16.40
CA ASP A 128 7.58 -1.37 15.65
C ASP A 128 7.14 -2.79 15.27
N ILE A 129 5.83 -2.99 15.29
CA ILE A 129 5.18 -4.20 14.76
C ILE A 129 4.64 -3.87 13.37
N LEU A 130 5.18 -4.50 12.33
CA LEU A 130 4.69 -4.34 10.97
C LEU A 130 3.58 -5.35 10.67
N TRP A 131 2.45 -4.83 10.21
CA TRP A 131 1.33 -5.62 9.72
C TRP A 131 1.10 -5.33 8.24
N ILE A 132 1.65 -6.22 7.38
CA ILE A 132 1.60 -6.08 5.93
C ILE A 132 0.36 -6.81 5.41
N HIS A 133 -0.48 -6.08 4.65
CA HIS A 133 -1.75 -6.57 4.16
C HIS A 133 -1.71 -6.95 2.69
N ASP A 134 -2.24 -8.17 2.44
CA ASP A 134 -2.77 -8.63 1.19
C ASP A 134 -1.73 -8.96 0.10
N TYR A 135 -2.23 -9.55 -0.98
CA TYR A 135 -1.43 -10.13 -2.08
C TYR A 135 -0.71 -9.07 -2.94
N HIS A 136 -1.08 -7.81 -2.83
CA HIS A 136 -0.39 -6.72 -3.52
C HIS A 136 1.06 -6.54 -3.05
N LEU A 137 1.37 -6.97 -1.82
CA LEU A 137 2.59 -6.65 -1.09
C LEU A 137 3.42 -7.89 -0.71
N LEU A 138 3.29 -9.01 -1.43
CA LEU A 138 4.01 -10.24 -1.08
C LEU A 138 5.54 -10.10 -1.08
N PRO A 139 6.17 -9.35 -2.01
CA PRO A 139 7.63 -9.16 -1.98
C PRO A 139 8.09 -7.97 -1.12
N PHE A 140 7.19 -7.22 -0.52
CA PHE A 140 7.46 -6.00 0.27
C PHE A 140 8.45 -6.20 1.46
#